data_26416da0a13bbc1bd42db5e88d4e0e83
#
_entry.id   26416da0a13bbc1bd42db5e88d4e0e83
#
_cell.length_a   1.000
_cell.length_b   1.000
_cell.length_c   1.000
_cell.angle_alpha   90.00
_cell.angle_beta   90.00
_cell.angle_gamma   90.00
#
_symmetry.space_group_name_H-M   'P 1'
#
loop_
_entity.id
_entity.type
_entity.pdbx_description
1 polymer ?
#
loop_
_entity_poly.entity_id
_entity_poly.type
_entity_poly.pdbx_seq_one_letter_code
_entity_poly.pdbx_strand_id
1 'polypeptide(L)'
;EHIAICVMILLCLPILAIYVTFFAQAFVADGKLSLSNFRFLYTTIVMGQYTVPTMGPAFRNTVVFTLCVTACEVVISLMAGYALSRMRFTGRNFLQKLLLILRLFPGVLLLISILYVLMYTKLLNTLLGVVMVAIALRLPGSTFIIRNFFNDIPKDIENSALVDGCNRLTAFFQVII
;
A
#
# COMPACT_ATOMS: atom_id res chain seq x y z
N GLU A 1 3.27 34.13 9.91
CA GLU A 1 3.83 32.76 9.83
C GLU A 1 3.86 32.11 11.22
N HIS A 2 4.43 32.78 12.25
CA HIS A 2 4.49 32.27 13.62
C HIS A 2 3.11 32.02 14.26
N ILE A 3 2.13 32.89 14.00
CA ILE A 3 0.75 32.71 14.51
C ILE A 3 0.10 31.45 13.93
N ALA A 4 0.28 31.17 12.65
CA ALA A 4 -0.25 29.96 12.01
C ALA A 4 0.39 28.70 12.60
N ILE A 5 1.70 28.72 12.88
CA ILE A 5 2.42 27.62 13.52
C ILE A 5 1.88 27.39 14.95
N CYS A 6 1.72 28.44 15.73
CA CYS A 6 1.16 28.35 17.09
C CYS A 6 -0.27 27.76 17.08
N VAL A 7 -1.13 28.19 16.16
CA VAL A 7 -2.48 27.65 16.01
C VAL A 7 -2.45 26.16 15.62
N MET A 8 -1.58 25.78 14.67
CA MET A 8 -1.43 24.37 14.29
C MET A 8 -0.96 23.52 15.47
N ILE A 9 0.05 23.95 16.22
CA ILE A 9 0.53 23.25 17.42
C ILE A 9 -0.60 23.09 18.44
N LEU A 10 -1.36 24.17 18.71
CA LEU A 10 -2.46 24.16 19.67
C LEU A 10 -3.55 23.16 19.25
N LEU A 11 -3.87 23.05 17.97
CA LEU A 11 -4.83 22.08 17.44
C LEU A 11 -4.31 20.63 17.45
N CYS A 12 -3.01 20.43 17.33
CA CYS A 12 -2.40 19.11 17.38
C CYS A 12 -2.21 18.57 18.81
N LEU A 13 -2.07 19.46 19.80
CA LEU A 13 -1.85 19.09 21.21
C LEU A 13 -2.91 18.12 21.77
N PRO A 14 -4.22 18.33 21.65
CA PRO A 14 -5.23 17.40 22.16
C PRO A 14 -5.16 16.03 21.46
N ILE A 15 -4.84 15.99 20.17
CA ILE A 15 -4.69 14.74 19.43
C ILE A 15 -3.48 13.98 19.94
N LEU A 16 -2.33 14.64 20.11
CA LEU A 16 -1.13 14.04 20.68
C LEU A 16 -1.35 13.56 22.11
N ALA A 17 -2.07 14.33 22.93
CA ALA A 17 -2.39 13.94 24.30
C ALA A 17 -3.22 12.64 24.34
N ILE A 18 -4.20 12.47 23.45
CA ILE A 18 -4.99 11.24 23.32
C ILE A 18 -4.06 10.06 22.94
N TYR A 19 -3.20 10.21 21.94
CA TYR A 19 -2.27 9.15 21.55
C TYR A 19 -1.31 8.76 22.68
N VAL A 20 -0.75 9.74 23.38
CA VAL A 20 0.15 9.48 24.52
C VAL A 20 -0.58 8.77 25.65
N THR A 21 -1.82 9.16 25.96
CA THR A 21 -2.62 8.50 27.00
C THR A 21 -2.98 7.07 26.62
N PHE A 22 -3.40 6.79 25.38
CA PHE A 22 -3.66 5.43 24.91
C PHE A 22 -2.39 4.56 24.95
N PHE A 23 -1.26 5.11 24.50
CA PHE A 23 0.00 4.41 24.56
C PHE A 23 0.41 4.09 25.99
N ALA A 24 0.31 5.06 26.91
CA ALA A 24 0.62 4.86 28.31
C ALA A 24 -0.32 3.81 28.96
N GLN A 25 -1.62 3.85 28.68
CA GLN A 25 -2.59 2.89 29.18
C GLN A 25 -2.33 1.45 28.69
N ALA A 26 -1.75 1.29 27.51
CA ALA A 26 -1.38 -0.05 27.01
C ALA A 26 -0.40 -0.76 27.95
N PHE A 27 0.45 -0.02 28.67
CA PHE A 27 1.42 -0.54 29.61
C PHE A 27 0.99 -0.49 31.08
N VAL A 28 -0.24 -0.08 31.37
CA VAL A 28 -0.77 0.00 32.73
C VAL A 28 -1.94 -0.98 32.87
N ALA A 29 -1.81 -1.93 33.79
CA ALA A 29 -2.88 -2.82 34.23
C ALA A 29 -3.02 -2.73 35.74
N ASP A 30 -4.24 -2.55 36.24
CA ASP A 30 -4.55 -2.43 37.67
C ASP A 30 -3.72 -1.33 38.40
N GLY A 31 -3.44 -0.22 37.68
CA GLY A 31 -2.66 0.90 38.22
C GLY A 31 -1.16 0.65 38.37
N LYS A 32 -0.63 -0.45 37.84
CA LYS A 32 0.79 -0.79 37.83
C LYS A 32 1.30 -0.98 36.41
N LEU A 33 2.58 -0.69 36.18
CA LEU A 33 3.23 -1.01 34.90
C LEU A 33 3.24 -2.52 34.70
N SER A 34 2.57 -2.99 33.66
CA SER A 34 2.44 -4.41 33.35
C SER A 34 2.28 -4.63 31.86
N LEU A 35 2.83 -5.73 31.38
CA LEU A 35 2.63 -6.22 30.02
C LEU A 35 1.41 -7.15 29.89
N SER A 36 0.58 -7.25 30.93
CA SER A 36 -0.58 -8.15 30.93
C SER A 36 -1.61 -7.80 29.85
N ASN A 37 -1.70 -6.54 29.46
CA ASN A 37 -2.56 -6.09 28.37
C ASN A 37 -2.15 -6.69 27.01
N PHE A 38 -0.91 -7.19 26.86
CA PHE A 38 -0.41 -7.84 25.66
C PHE A 38 -0.57 -9.37 25.66
N ARG A 39 -1.25 -9.95 26.67
CA ARG A 39 -1.46 -11.41 26.76
C ARG A 39 -2.22 -11.97 25.55
N PHE A 40 -3.05 -11.16 24.88
CA PHE A 40 -3.76 -11.56 23.66
C PHE A 40 -2.83 -11.97 22.51
N LEU A 41 -1.57 -11.57 22.55
CA LEU A 41 -0.57 -11.98 21.55
C LEU A 41 -0.21 -13.46 21.66
N TYR A 42 -0.25 -14.01 22.87
CA TYR A 42 0.26 -15.35 23.17
C TYR A 42 -0.81 -16.33 23.66
N THR A 43 -1.92 -15.80 24.20
CA THR A 43 -3.00 -16.61 24.78
C THR A 43 -4.32 -16.33 24.10
N THR A 44 -5.14 -17.36 23.96
CA THR A 44 -6.54 -17.21 23.58
C THR A 44 -7.29 -16.46 24.66
N ILE A 45 -8.05 -15.43 24.27
CA ILE A 45 -8.92 -14.71 25.19
C ILE A 45 -10.32 -15.28 25.08
N VAL A 46 -10.86 -15.71 26.22
CA VAL A 46 -12.25 -16.16 26.33
C VAL A 46 -13.10 -14.95 26.75
N MET A 47 -13.96 -14.48 25.88
CA MET A 47 -14.94 -13.44 26.17
C MET A 47 -16.35 -14.05 26.18
N GLY A 48 -16.79 -14.48 27.36
CA GLY A 48 -18.08 -15.15 27.50
C GLY A 48 -18.13 -16.48 26.72
N GLN A 49 -19.01 -16.60 25.75
CA GLN A 49 -19.15 -17.80 24.91
C GLN A 49 -18.20 -17.80 23.68
N TYR A 50 -17.46 -16.72 23.45
CA TYR A 50 -16.57 -16.60 22.29
C TYR A 50 -15.12 -16.75 22.70
N THR A 51 -14.39 -17.61 21.99
CA THR A 51 -12.94 -17.72 22.07
C THR A 51 -12.30 -16.92 20.96
N VAL A 52 -11.53 -15.88 21.31
CA VAL A 52 -10.73 -15.13 20.32
C VAL A 52 -9.40 -15.87 20.17
N PRO A 53 -9.07 -16.35 18.98
CA PRO A 53 -7.81 -17.05 18.74
C PRO A 53 -6.61 -16.12 18.96
N THR A 54 -5.45 -16.71 19.22
CA THR A 54 -4.19 -15.97 19.38
C THR A 54 -3.91 -15.08 18.15
N MET A 55 -3.38 -13.88 18.37
CA MET A 55 -3.05 -12.92 17.30
C MET A 55 -1.90 -13.36 16.39
N GLY A 56 -1.10 -14.35 16.80
CA GLY A 56 0.07 -14.82 16.05
C GLY A 56 -0.21 -15.16 14.60
N PRO A 57 -1.19 -16.04 14.29
CA PRO A 57 -1.55 -16.37 12.92
C PRO A 57 -2.06 -15.16 12.12
N ALA A 58 -2.87 -14.30 12.74
CA ALA A 58 -3.39 -13.09 12.10
C ALA A 58 -2.25 -12.12 11.75
N PHE A 59 -1.32 -11.90 12.68
CA PHE A 59 -0.14 -11.07 12.47
C PHE A 59 0.73 -11.61 11.33
N ARG A 60 1.04 -12.91 11.35
CA ARG A 60 1.80 -13.56 10.26
C ARG A 60 1.12 -13.37 8.91
N ASN A 61 -0.18 -13.62 8.83
CA ASN A 61 -0.93 -13.48 7.59
C ASN A 61 -0.92 -12.02 7.09
N THR A 62 -1.04 -11.05 7.98
CA THR A 62 -0.95 -9.63 7.65
C THR A 62 0.43 -9.25 7.12
N VAL A 63 1.50 -9.73 7.75
CA VAL A 63 2.88 -9.49 7.30
C VAL A 63 3.09 -10.09 5.91
N VAL A 64 2.73 -11.36 5.71
CA VAL A 64 2.84 -12.03 4.40
C VAL A 64 2.02 -11.31 3.35
N PHE A 65 0.76 -10.98 3.66
CA PHE A 65 -0.11 -10.22 2.76
C PHE A 65 0.52 -8.88 2.36
N THR A 66 0.98 -8.10 3.33
CA THR A 66 1.54 -6.77 3.07
C THR A 66 2.81 -6.86 2.23
N LEU A 67 3.72 -7.78 2.57
CA LEU A 67 4.96 -7.97 1.80
C LEU A 67 4.67 -8.40 0.36
N CYS A 68 3.78 -9.38 0.16
CA CYS A 68 3.41 -9.86 -1.17
C CYS A 68 2.76 -8.75 -2.01
N VAL A 69 1.79 -8.04 -1.44
CA VAL A 69 1.10 -6.95 -2.16
C VAL A 69 2.08 -5.84 -2.50
N THR A 70 2.87 -5.38 -1.54
CA THR A 70 3.81 -4.27 -1.76
C THR A 70 4.87 -4.64 -2.78
N ALA A 71 5.49 -5.82 -2.67
CA ALA A 71 6.52 -6.24 -3.61
C ALA A 71 5.97 -6.33 -5.04
N CYS A 72 4.84 -7.00 -5.24
CA CYS A 72 4.21 -7.13 -6.55
C CYS A 72 3.74 -5.77 -7.10
N GLU A 73 3.07 -4.96 -6.27
CA GLU A 73 2.54 -3.65 -6.66
C GLU A 73 3.67 -2.71 -7.08
N VAL A 74 4.75 -2.63 -6.31
CA VAL A 74 5.91 -1.78 -6.62
C VAL A 74 6.56 -2.22 -7.93
N VAL A 75 6.88 -3.50 -8.08
CA VAL A 75 7.53 -4.00 -9.31
C VAL A 75 6.68 -3.73 -10.55
N ILE A 76 5.40 -4.11 -10.51
CA ILE A 76 4.51 -3.95 -11.67
C ILE A 76 4.29 -2.45 -11.97
N SER A 77 4.05 -1.63 -10.97
CA SER A 77 3.78 -0.21 -11.16
C SER A 77 5.02 0.58 -11.61
N LEU A 78 6.23 0.21 -11.16
CA LEU A 78 7.48 0.78 -11.65
C LEU A 78 7.68 0.47 -13.14
N MET A 79 7.56 -0.80 -13.52
CA MET A 79 7.71 -1.21 -14.92
C MET A 79 6.64 -0.57 -15.83
N ALA A 80 5.38 -0.60 -15.41
CA ALA A 80 4.28 -0.01 -16.16
C ALA A 80 4.39 1.52 -16.23
N GLY A 81 4.71 2.18 -15.11
CA GLY A 81 4.91 3.62 -15.04
C GLY A 81 6.05 4.10 -15.94
N TYR A 82 7.18 3.39 -15.93
CA TYR A 82 8.30 3.66 -16.81
C TYR A 82 7.92 3.49 -18.29
N ALA A 83 7.30 2.37 -18.65
CA ALA A 83 6.86 2.13 -20.02
C ALA A 83 5.89 3.22 -20.50
N LEU A 84 4.92 3.61 -19.68
CA LEU A 84 3.95 4.66 -19.98
C LEU A 84 4.55 6.07 -20.00
N SER A 85 5.67 6.30 -19.33
CA SER A 85 6.37 7.60 -19.32
C SER A 85 7.37 7.72 -20.48
N ARG A 86 8.19 6.70 -20.69
CA ARG A 86 9.39 6.77 -21.57
C ARG A 86 9.22 6.09 -22.92
N MET A 87 8.44 5.00 -22.97
CA MET A 87 8.32 4.24 -24.23
C MET A 87 7.21 4.80 -25.12
N ARG A 88 7.43 4.71 -26.44
CA ARG A 88 6.44 5.04 -27.47
C ARG A 88 5.92 3.72 -28.07
N PHE A 89 4.67 3.40 -27.81
CA PHE A 89 4.01 2.22 -28.39
C PHE A 89 2.56 2.52 -28.74
N THR A 90 2.00 1.74 -29.67
CA THR A 90 0.60 1.86 -30.07
C THR A 90 -0.31 1.51 -28.89
N GLY A 91 -1.30 2.37 -28.60
CA GLY A 91 -2.22 2.18 -27.47
C GLY A 91 -1.80 2.84 -26.16
N ARG A 92 -0.62 3.47 -26.07
CA ARG A 92 -0.15 4.18 -24.88
C ARG A 92 -1.19 5.16 -24.33
N ASN A 93 -1.74 6.01 -25.19
CA ASN A 93 -2.72 7.02 -24.79
C ASN A 93 -4.04 6.39 -24.31
N PHE A 94 -4.44 5.27 -24.92
CA PHE A 94 -5.61 4.51 -24.49
C PHE A 94 -5.39 3.94 -23.08
N LEU A 95 -4.25 3.29 -22.84
CA LEU A 95 -3.92 2.74 -21.50
C LEU A 95 -3.87 3.83 -20.44
N GLN A 96 -3.30 4.99 -20.74
CA GLN A 96 -3.27 6.11 -19.81
C GLN A 96 -4.67 6.60 -19.43
N LYS A 97 -5.56 6.74 -20.42
CA LYS A 97 -6.95 7.10 -20.18
C LYS A 97 -7.70 6.01 -19.42
N LEU A 98 -7.46 4.75 -19.75
CA LEU A 98 -8.06 3.61 -19.07
C LEU A 98 -7.66 3.56 -17.57
N LEU A 99 -6.38 3.74 -17.24
CA LEU A 99 -5.92 3.81 -15.85
C LEU A 99 -6.58 4.95 -15.08
N LEU A 100 -6.78 6.10 -15.72
CA LEU A 100 -7.46 7.23 -15.11
C LEU A 100 -8.94 6.92 -14.85
N ILE A 101 -9.62 6.31 -15.83
CA ILE A 101 -11.03 5.91 -15.68
C ILE A 101 -11.17 4.87 -14.57
N LEU A 102 -10.33 3.83 -14.54
CA LEU A 102 -10.37 2.79 -13.50
C LEU A 102 -10.17 3.36 -12.09
N ARG A 103 -9.38 4.42 -11.95
CA ARG A 103 -9.19 5.11 -10.67
C ARG A 103 -10.45 5.84 -10.19
N LEU A 104 -11.33 6.27 -11.10
CA LEU A 104 -12.57 6.96 -10.76
C LEU A 104 -13.67 6.02 -10.26
N PHE A 105 -13.56 4.72 -10.54
CA PHE A 105 -14.54 3.74 -10.06
C PHE A 105 -14.36 3.51 -8.56
N PRO A 106 -15.40 3.72 -7.74
CA PRO A 106 -15.34 3.38 -6.33
C PRO A 106 -15.26 1.87 -6.17
N GLY A 107 -14.21 1.39 -5.48
CA GLY A 107 -13.96 -0.04 -5.28
C GLY A 107 -15.13 -0.80 -4.67
N VAL A 108 -15.98 -0.11 -3.90
CA VAL A 108 -17.19 -0.68 -3.30
C VAL A 108 -18.18 -1.22 -4.35
N LEU A 109 -18.32 -0.54 -5.49
CA LEU A 109 -19.20 -1.01 -6.57
C LEU A 109 -18.68 -2.28 -7.25
N LEU A 110 -17.39 -2.55 -7.15
CA LEU A 110 -16.78 -3.73 -7.74
C LEU A 110 -16.84 -4.96 -6.83
N LEU A 111 -17.24 -4.82 -5.55
CA LEU A 111 -17.20 -5.91 -4.58
C LEU A 111 -18.02 -7.14 -5.01
N ILE A 112 -19.20 -6.92 -5.58
CA ILE A 112 -20.06 -8.04 -6.03
C ILE A 112 -19.38 -8.78 -7.19
N SER A 113 -18.87 -8.04 -8.18
CA SER A 113 -18.18 -8.62 -9.33
C SER A 113 -16.92 -9.38 -8.92
N ILE A 114 -16.14 -8.81 -7.98
CA ILE A 114 -14.95 -9.42 -7.42
C ILE A 114 -15.31 -10.73 -6.70
N LEU A 115 -16.40 -10.74 -5.93
CA LEU A 115 -16.87 -11.94 -5.25
C LEU A 115 -17.16 -13.07 -6.25
N TYR A 116 -17.91 -12.79 -7.34
CA TYR A 116 -18.19 -13.77 -8.38
C TYR A 116 -16.92 -14.29 -9.05
N VAL A 117 -15.97 -13.41 -9.37
CA VAL A 117 -14.68 -13.81 -9.96
C VAL A 117 -13.91 -14.72 -9.00
N LEU A 118 -13.83 -14.38 -7.72
CA LEU A 118 -13.15 -15.21 -6.71
C LEU A 118 -13.83 -16.57 -6.50
N MET A 119 -15.16 -16.61 -6.56
CA MET A 119 -15.91 -17.88 -6.50
C MET A 119 -15.61 -18.75 -7.72
N TYR A 120 -15.69 -18.18 -8.91
CA TYR A 120 -15.43 -18.90 -10.17
C TYR A 120 -14.00 -19.42 -10.26
N THR A 121 -13.02 -18.64 -9.83
CA THR A 121 -11.60 -19.00 -9.81
C THR A 121 -11.22 -19.90 -8.63
N LYS A 122 -12.16 -20.22 -7.72
CA LYS A 122 -11.93 -20.98 -6.47
C LYS A 122 -10.88 -20.33 -5.55
N LEU A 123 -10.70 -19.02 -5.64
CA LEU A 123 -9.78 -18.24 -4.81
C LEU A 123 -10.47 -17.57 -3.62
N LEU A 124 -11.78 -17.78 -3.46
CA LEU A 124 -12.52 -17.27 -2.31
C LEU A 124 -11.96 -17.85 -1.01
N ASN A 125 -11.83 -16.99 0.03
CA ASN A 125 -11.25 -17.32 1.33
C ASN A 125 -9.78 -17.79 1.29
N THR A 126 -9.03 -17.45 0.24
CA THR A 126 -7.60 -17.72 0.16
C THR A 126 -6.80 -16.44 0.28
N LEU A 127 -5.59 -16.51 0.89
CA LEU A 127 -4.67 -15.38 0.97
C LEU A 127 -4.29 -14.87 -0.43
N LEU A 128 -4.10 -15.79 -1.37
CA LEU A 128 -3.76 -15.46 -2.76
C LEU A 128 -4.88 -14.63 -3.43
N GLY A 129 -6.14 -15.01 -3.25
CA GLY A 129 -7.28 -14.25 -3.77
C GLY A 129 -7.31 -12.82 -3.25
N VAL A 130 -7.10 -12.63 -1.93
CA VAL A 130 -7.08 -11.30 -1.31
C VAL A 130 -5.90 -10.48 -1.83
N VAL A 131 -4.70 -11.08 -1.98
CA VAL A 131 -3.51 -10.42 -2.55
C VAL A 131 -3.78 -9.96 -3.98
N MET A 132 -4.30 -10.84 -4.85
CA MET A 132 -4.58 -10.49 -6.25
C MET A 132 -5.59 -9.35 -6.38
N VAL A 133 -6.66 -9.38 -5.61
CA VAL A 133 -7.67 -8.31 -5.59
C VAL A 133 -7.06 -7.00 -5.10
N ALA A 134 -6.28 -7.03 -4.02
CA ALA A 134 -5.63 -5.84 -3.48
C ALA A 134 -4.70 -5.19 -4.50
N ILE A 135 -3.88 -5.99 -5.22
CA ILE A 135 -3.01 -5.51 -6.29
C ILE A 135 -3.85 -4.92 -7.43
N ALA A 136 -4.84 -5.66 -7.93
CA ALA A 136 -5.66 -5.23 -9.07
C ALA A 136 -6.35 -3.87 -8.84
N LEU A 137 -6.88 -3.64 -7.64
CA LEU A 137 -7.56 -2.39 -7.28
C LEU A 137 -6.59 -1.21 -7.11
N ARG A 138 -5.36 -1.46 -6.67
CA ARG A 138 -4.36 -0.40 -6.39
C ARG A 138 -3.51 -0.05 -7.59
N LEU A 139 -3.20 -1.02 -8.47
CA LEU A 139 -2.32 -0.85 -9.63
C LEU A 139 -2.62 0.38 -10.49
N PRO A 140 -3.87 0.71 -10.85
CA PRO A 140 -4.14 1.91 -11.66
C PRO A 140 -3.65 3.20 -11.00
N GLY A 141 -3.86 3.31 -9.67
CA GLY A 141 -3.42 4.47 -8.90
C GLY A 141 -1.90 4.56 -8.78
N SER A 142 -1.26 3.46 -8.37
CA SER A 142 0.19 3.38 -8.18
C SER A 142 0.93 3.62 -9.50
N THR A 143 0.49 3.00 -10.59
CA THR A 143 1.08 3.21 -11.92
C THR A 143 0.96 4.66 -12.38
N PHE A 144 -0.18 5.30 -12.12
CA PHE A 144 -0.39 6.71 -12.49
C PHE A 144 0.55 7.64 -11.73
N ILE A 145 0.71 7.42 -10.42
CA ILE A 145 1.62 8.21 -9.57
C ILE A 145 3.07 8.05 -10.05
N ILE A 146 3.51 6.81 -10.23
CA ILE A 146 4.88 6.50 -10.65
C ILE A 146 5.17 7.05 -12.06
N ARG A 147 4.21 6.94 -12.99
CA ARG A 147 4.34 7.55 -14.30
C ARG A 147 4.56 9.06 -14.22
N ASN A 148 3.81 9.77 -13.38
CA ASN A 148 3.97 11.20 -13.22
C ASN A 148 5.35 11.52 -12.64
N PHE A 149 5.79 10.76 -11.64
CA PHE A 149 7.13 10.88 -11.09
C PHE A 149 8.22 10.73 -12.16
N PHE A 150 8.13 9.72 -13.03
CA PHE A 150 9.08 9.58 -14.13
C PHE A 150 8.97 10.71 -15.18
N ASN A 151 7.81 11.32 -15.38
CA ASN A 151 7.68 12.46 -16.29
C ASN A 151 8.40 13.71 -15.77
N ASP A 152 8.50 13.87 -14.43
CA ASP A 152 9.18 15.00 -13.80
C ASP A 152 10.72 14.90 -13.89
N ILE A 153 11.25 13.69 -14.10
CA ILE A 153 12.69 13.47 -14.30
C ILE A 153 13.07 13.93 -15.72
N PRO A 154 14.07 14.82 -15.90
CA PRO A 154 14.54 15.22 -17.21
C PRO A 154 15.01 14.03 -18.06
N LYS A 155 14.58 14.00 -19.32
CA LYS A 155 14.98 12.92 -20.24
C LYS A 155 16.46 12.88 -20.56
N ASP A 156 17.14 14.00 -20.37
CA ASP A 156 18.55 14.13 -20.67
C ASP A 156 19.41 13.23 -19.78
N ILE A 157 18.98 12.96 -18.54
CA ILE A 157 19.64 12.04 -17.63
C ILE A 157 19.63 10.61 -18.22
N GLU A 158 18.48 10.16 -18.71
CA GLU A 158 18.38 8.85 -19.36
C GLU A 158 19.15 8.80 -20.69
N ASN A 159 19.07 9.87 -21.49
CA ASN A 159 19.76 9.97 -22.75
C ASN A 159 21.28 9.93 -22.58
N SER A 160 21.82 10.60 -21.56
CA SER A 160 23.25 10.54 -21.25
C SER A 160 23.70 9.11 -20.93
N ALA A 161 22.95 8.37 -20.12
CA ALA A 161 23.25 6.97 -19.82
C ALA A 161 23.22 6.07 -21.07
N LEU A 162 22.27 6.35 -21.99
CA LEU A 162 22.20 5.60 -23.26
C LEU A 162 23.38 5.92 -24.18
N VAL A 163 23.88 7.16 -24.18
CA VAL A 163 25.10 7.56 -24.93
C VAL A 163 26.34 6.90 -24.34
N ASP A 164 26.40 6.75 -23.01
CA ASP A 164 27.48 6.04 -22.31
C ASP A 164 27.45 4.52 -22.51
N GLY A 165 26.51 4.01 -23.36
CA GLY A 165 26.45 2.60 -23.76
C GLY A 165 25.55 1.74 -22.87
N CYS A 166 24.80 2.34 -21.91
CA CYS A 166 23.82 1.60 -21.14
C CYS A 166 22.64 1.17 -22.02
N ASN A 167 22.14 -0.04 -21.81
CA ASN A 167 20.83 -0.41 -22.36
C ASN A 167 19.69 0.23 -21.52
N ARG A 168 18.45 0.22 -22.05
CA ARG A 168 17.30 0.85 -21.36
C ARG A 168 17.00 0.25 -19.98
N LEU A 169 17.21 -1.06 -19.79
CA LEU A 169 17.01 -1.71 -18.50
C LEU A 169 18.09 -1.30 -17.50
N THR A 170 19.36 -1.22 -17.95
CA THR A 170 20.47 -0.76 -17.12
C THR A 170 20.27 0.71 -16.71
N ALA A 171 19.90 1.58 -17.66
CA ALA A 171 19.58 2.96 -17.38
C ALA A 171 18.43 3.11 -16.37
N PHE A 172 17.41 2.28 -16.50
CA PHE A 172 16.28 2.25 -15.56
C PHE A 172 16.73 1.90 -14.14
N PHE A 173 17.48 0.82 -13.94
CA PHE A 173 17.85 0.34 -12.59
C PHE A 173 19.02 1.10 -11.96
N GLN A 174 19.94 1.67 -12.74
CA GLN A 174 21.15 2.28 -12.21
C GLN A 174 21.12 3.82 -12.19
N VAL A 175 20.26 4.42 -13.00
CA VAL A 175 20.26 5.86 -13.20
C VAL A 175 18.93 6.50 -12.80
N ILE A 176 17.80 5.80 -13.03
CA ILE A 176 16.48 6.39 -12.81
C ILE A 176 15.88 5.96 -11.46
N ILE A 177 16.12 4.74 -10.97
CA ILE A 177 15.73 4.26 -9.65
C ILE A 177 16.87 4.45 -8.66
#